data_6bfae85564dd54df437a8318b7afee5f
#
_entry.id   6bfae85564dd54df437a8318b7afee5f
#
_cell.length_a   1.000
_cell.length_b   1.000
_cell.length_c   1.000
_cell.angle_alpha   90.00
_cell.angle_beta   90.00
_cell.angle_gamma   90.00
#
_symmetry.space_group_name_H-M   'P 1'
#
loop_
_entity.id
_entity.type
_entity.pdbx_description
1 polymer ?
#
loop_
_entity_poly.entity_id
_entity_poly.type
_entity_poly.pdbx_seq_one_letter_code
_entity_poly.pdbx_strand_id
1 'polypeptide(L)'
;MVKPEGEPTAGRPSRRGVLMGAGLFAGGAAAALGLRSALAPVSKDVQGINPRSDAWYDIRLTGDGLMDNQVLWFLSHATHGQSDVGDVLETASRIQPGDERSWFEAWTQTARRVHGHAQNAESKGHRLSAGQAYARAANYYRAATMHYTDLEDPRTLEVTRQAATTFEKSNGLLGYDVQPLAIPYEGTTLAAYFVRSPHAKPSAPVILLHQGLHAWPEETKWVWEGAARRGYHVLMFHGPGQGRSLREHRLSFRPDWEKAVSPVVDAAERISGVDPRRILLMGLSFGGALAPRAAAFEPRIALCIANPGVLSWWESTSSHFNRFLPGSLALLKSHPEQFDQAITALADRWPTAQYWLRDVYWKHGARSPSELFRKLEEFTNEAIVDRIRCPVLIMEGEAEDASPGQSQKLYDALRGPKHLMMFTHEEAAPLHCQAASTALAEARLFDWLDENV
;
A
#
# COMPACT_ATOMS: atom_id res chain seq x y z
N MET A 1 -8.60 -59.76 3.19
CA MET A 1 -9.52 -58.83 3.87
C MET A 1 -8.75 -57.57 4.16
N VAL A 2 -8.92 -56.57 3.32
CA VAL A 2 -8.31 -55.22 3.45
C VAL A 2 -9.41 -54.29 3.92
N LYS A 3 -9.16 -53.59 5.04
CA LYS A 3 -10.10 -52.58 5.54
C LYS A 3 -9.97 -51.31 4.69
N PRO A 4 -11.04 -50.57 4.44
CA PRO A 4 -10.98 -49.31 3.71
C PRO A 4 -10.45 -48.20 4.61
N GLU A 5 -9.60 -47.35 4.03
CA GLU A 5 -9.06 -46.13 4.60
C GLU A 5 -10.15 -45.06 4.72
N GLY A 6 -10.05 -44.29 5.80
CA GLY A 6 -11.04 -43.28 6.17
C GLY A 6 -10.96 -42.03 5.30
N GLU A 7 -12.08 -41.41 5.12
CA GLU A 7 -12.29 -40.10 4.48
C GLU A 7 -11.53 -38.98 5.20
N PRO A 8 -11.01 -37.98 4.48
CA PRO A 8 -10.39 -36.82 5.09
C PRO A 8 -11.47 -35.95 5.77
N THR A 9 -11.34 -35.75 7.07
CA THR A 9 -12.16 -34.84 7.83
C THR A 9 -11.89 -33.41 7.37
N ALA A 10 -12.91 -32.77 6.80
CA ALA A 10 -12.91 -31.34 6.52
C ALA A 10 -12.63 -30.56 7.80
N GLY A 11 -11.48 -29.89 7.84
CA GLY A 11 -11.08 -29.02 8.94
C GLY A 11 -12.10 -27.87 9.10
N ARG A 12 -12.70 -27.75 10.28
CA ARG A 12 -13.53 -26.60 10.62
C ARG A 12 -12.67 -25.35 10.58
N PRO A 13 -13.09 -24.26 9.90
CA PRO A 13 -12.35 -22.99 9.91
C PRO A 13 -12.25 -22.49 11.38
N SER A 14 -11.04 -22.18 11.83
CA SER A 14 -10.82 -21.66 13.17
C SER A 14 -11.55 -20.32 13.31
N ARG A 15 -12.30 -20.18 14.40
CA ARG A 15 -13.08 -18.97 14.73
C ARG A 15 -12.24 -17.71 14.94
N ARG A 16 -10.93 -17.76 14.75
CA ARG A 16 -9.95 -16.70 15.06
C ARG A 16 -9.41 -15.95 13.87
N GLY A 17 -9.44 -16.47 12.63
CA GLY A 17 -9.07 -15.73 11.42
C GLY A 17 -9.96 -14.52 11.12
N VAL A 18 -11.06 -14.37 11.85
CA VAL A 18 -12.04 -13.28 11.70
C VAL A 18 -11.66 -12.02 12.50
N LEU A 19 -10.67 -12.08 13.40
CA LEU A 19 -10.37 -10.98 14.34
C LEU A 19 -9.28 -10.01 13.90
N MET A 20 -8.49 -10.30 12.89
CA MET A 20 -7.41 -9.40 12.45
C MET A 20 -7.87 -8.26 11.53
N GLY A 21 -8.91 -8.47 10.68
CA GLY A 21 -9.57 -7.37 9.96
C GLY A 21 -10.66 -6.68 10.79
N ALA A 22 -11.00 -7.23 11.95
CA ALA A 22 -12.19 -6.85 12.74
C ALA A 22 -11.98 -5.70 13.73
N GLY A 23 -10.75 -5.16 13.85
CA GLY A 23 -10.46 -4.05 14.77
C GLY A 23 -11.16 -2.74 14.43
N LEU A 24 -11.71 -2.60 13.24
CA LEU A 24 -12.15 -1.31 12.74
C LEU A 24 -13.65 -1.01 12.86
N PHE A 25 -14.54 -2.00 13.00
CA PHE A 25 -15.99 -1.71 12.91
C PHE A 25 -16.95 -2.63 13.70
N ALA A 26 -16.52 -3.35 14.72
CA ALA A 26 -17.43 -4.23 15.46
C ALA A 26 -18.21 -3.50 16.57
N GLY A 27 -19.45 -3.20 16.36
CA GLY A 27 -20.38 -2.87 17.45
C GLY A 27 -21.41 -1.78 17.22
N GLY A 28 -22.45 -2.08 16.49
CA GLY A 28 -23.65 -1.25 16.45
C GLY A 28 -24.93 -2.06 16.45
N ALA A 29 -25.76 -1.85 17.45
CA ALA A 29 -27.19 -2.17 17.56
C ALA A 29 -27.69 -3.58 17.97
N ALA A 30 -26.85 -4.64 18.03
CA ALA A 30 -27.33 -5.93 18.58
C ALA A 30 -26.76 -6.26 19.97
N ALA A 31 -26.21 -5.32 20.65
CA ALA A 31 -25.23 -5.56 21.68
C ALA A 31 -25.53 -5.00 23.07
N ALA A 32 -26.76 -4.81 23.44
CA ALA A 32 -27.05 -4.40 24.82
C ALA A 32 -26.74 -5.49 25.85
N LEU A 33 -26.54 -6.73 25.47
CA LEU A 33 -26.39 -7.86 26.39
C LEU A 33 -25.17 -8.78 26.23
N GLY A 34 -24.29 -8.56 25.24
CA GLY A 34 -23.14 -9.45 24.99
C GLY A 34 -21.77 -8.77 24.85
N LEU A 35 -21.70 -7.47 24.84
CA LEU A 35 -20.49 -6.71 24.38
C LEU A 35 -19.53 -6.28 25.50
N ARG A 36 -19.84 -6.53 26.76
CA ARG A 36 -18.89 -6.16 27.85
C ARG A 36 -17.61 -6.96 27.87
N SER A 37 -17.55 -8.13 27.22
CA SER A 37 -16.33 -8.96 27.18
C SER A 37 -15.47 -8.81 25.95
N ALA A 38 -15.94 -8.12 24.90
CA ALA A 38 -15.15 -7.87 23.68
C ALA A 38 -14.44 -6.51 23.66
N LEU A 39 -14.76 -5.65 24.63
CA LEU A 39 -14.23 -4.27 24.74
C LEU A 39 -13.31 -4.10 25.97
N ALA A 40 -12.68 -5.18 26.46
CA ALA A 40 -11.61 -5.01 27.42
C ALA A 40 -10.48 -4.19 26.75
N PRO A 41 -10.00 -3.09 27.38
CA PRO A 41 -8.84 -2.40 26.87
C PRO A 41 -7.71 -3.42 26.71
N VAL A 42 -7.08 -3.45 25.53
CA VAL A 42 -5.88 -4.27 25.32
C VAL A 42 -4.89 -3.86 26.39
N SER A 43 -4.54 -4.76 27.28
CA SER A 43 -3.61 -4.44 28.36
C SER A 43 -2.26 -4.07 27.71
N LYS A 44 -1.63 -3.02 28.20
CA LYS A 44 -0.29 -2.58 27.75
C LYS A 44 0.80 -3.64 27.91
N ASP A 45 0.47 -4.80 28.48
CA ASP A 45 1.42 -5.81 28.91
C ASP A 45 1.71 -6.90 27.85
N VAL A 46 1.14 -6.81 26.65
CA VAL A 46 1.36 -7.80 25.58
C VAL A 46 2.02 -7.12 24.38
N GLN A 47 3.28 -6.80 24.53
CA GLN A 47 4.16 -6.42 23.42
C GLN A 47 4.86 -7.67 22.88
N GLY A 48 4.89 -7.82 21.53
CA GLY A 48 5.59 -8.90 20.85
C GLY A 48 4.69 -9.84 20.04
N ILE A 49 5.27 -10.95 19.58
CA ILE A 49 4.53 -11.99 18.85
C ILE A 49 3.58 -12.67 19.83
N ASN A 50 2.30 -12.77 19.48
CA ASN A 50 1.32 -13.46 20.30
C ASN A 50 1.58 -14.99 20.28
N PRO A 51 2.09 -15.60 21.35
CA PRO A 51 2.45 -17.02 21.35
C PRO A 51 1.24 -17.96 21.30
N ARG A 52 0.03 -17.42 21.34
CA ARG A 52 -1.24 -18.17 21.22
C ARG A 52 -1.88 -18.01 19.84
N SER A 53 -1.27 -17.24 18.96
CA SER A 53 -1.70 -17.12 17.58
C SER A 53 -1.00 -18.18 16.74
N ASP A 54 -1.75 -18.86 15.87
CA ASP A 54 -1.18 -19.76 14.87
C ASP A 54 -0.52 -18.97 13.71
N ALA A 55 -0.70 -17.65 13.70
CA ALA A 55 -0.16 -16.75 12.67
C ALA A 55 1.07 -15.99 13.20
N TRP A 56 2.24 -16.26 12.62
CA TRP A 56 3.51 -15.62 12.98
C TRP A 56 3.49 -14.09 12.82
N TYR A 57 2.59 -13.57 12.03
CA TYR A 57 2.42 -12.15 11.76
C TYR A 57 1.41 -11.44 12.69
N ASP A 58 0.81 -12.13 13.63
CA ASP A 58 0.00 -11.50 14.70
C ASP A 58 0.91 -10.82 15.73
N ILE A 59 1.52 -9.73 15.30
CA ILE A 59 2.47 -8.94 16.08
C ILE A 59 1.71 -7.84 16.82
N ARG A 60 2.08 -7.61 18.09
CA ARG A 60 1.51 -6.57 18.95
C ARG A 60 2.63 -5.66 19.44
N LEU A 61 2.88 -4.59 18.71
CA LEU A 61 3.96 -3.64 18.98
C LEU A 61 3.46 -2.29 19.50
N THR A 62 2.41 -1.76 18.89
CA THR A 62 1.77 -0.50 19.32
C THR A 62 0.50 -0.76 20.13
N GLY A 63 -0.12 -1.93 19.96
CA GLY A 63 -1.41 -2.27 20.54
C GLY A 63 -2.62 -1.83 19.70
N ASP A 64 -2.39 -1.24 18.52
CA ASP A 64 -3.40 -0.94 17.52
C ASP A 64 -3.15 -1.78 16.28
N GLY A 65 -4.13 -2.60 15.84
CA GLY A 65 -3.92 -3.58 14.78
C GLY A 65 -3.59 -2.95 13.41
N LEU A 66 -4.11 -1.76 13.11
CA LEU A 66 -3.78 -1.06 11.87
C LEU A 66 -2.36 -0.51 11.90
N MET A 67 -1.95 0.08 13.02
CA MET A 67 -0.58 0.55 13.23
C MET A 67 0.42 -0.61 13.25
N ASP A 68 0.08 -1.73 13.90
CA ASP A 68 0.93 -2.92 13.98
C ASP A 68 1.22 -3.52 12.59
N ASN A 69 0.21 -3.58 11.71
CA ASN A 69 0.40 -4.01 10.32
C ASN A 69 1.39 -3.09 9.57
N GLN A 70 1.35 -1.78 9.83
CA GLN A 70 2.28 -0.85 9.22
C GLN A 70 3.70 -0.97 9.81
N VAL A 71 3.83 -1.21 11.11
CA VAL A 71 5.14 -1.48 11.72
C VAL A 71 5.77 -2.74 11.10
N LEU A 72 4.99 -3.79 10.84
CA LEU A 72 5.46 -4.99 10.15
C LEU A 72 5.95 -4.68 8.73
N TRP A 73 5.24 -3.81 8.00
CA TRP A 73 5.65 -3.31 6.68
C TRP A 73 7.02 -2.59 6.76
N PHE A 74 7.21 -1.71 7.74
CA PHE A 74 8.50 -1.02 7.94
C PHE A 74 9.62 -1.97 8.36
N LEU A 75 9.34 -3.02 9.14
CA LEU A 75 10.33 -4.06 9.45
C LEU A 75 10.81 -4.77 8.18
N SER A 76 9.92 -5.04 7.22
CA SER A 76 10.29 -5.68 5.95
C SER A 76 11.25 -4.86 5.09
N HIS A 77 11.22 -3.55 5.21
CA HIS A 77 12.12 -2.65 4.48
C HIS A 77 13.59 -2.76 4.94
N ALA A 78 13.87 -3.39 6.08
CA ALA A 78 15.23 -3.64 6.54
C ALA A 78 16.02 -4.51 5.54
N THR A 79 15.35 -5.45 4.87
CA THR A 79 15.94 -6.30 3.83
C THR A 79 16.54 -5.49 2.68
N HIS A 80 15.97 -4.31 2.39
CA HIS A 80 16.39 -3.43 1.30
C HIS A 80 17.14 -2.17 1.79
N GLY A 81 17.52 -2.15 3.10
CA GLY A 81 18.28 -1.06 3.69
C GLY A 81 17.51 0.26 3.86
N GLN A 82 16.18 0.21 3.82
CA GLN A 82 15.31 1.39 4.03
C GLN A 82 14.78 1.50 5.46
N SER A 83 15.10 0.55 6.32
CA SER A 83 14.88 0.63 7.77
C SER A 83 15.94 -0.17 8.52
N ASP A 84 15.93 -0.02 9.84
CA ASP A 84 16.67 -0.83 10.78
C ASP A 84 15.70 -1.39 11.82
N VAL A 85 15.79 -2.67 12.11
CA VAL A 85 14.87 -3.36 13.03
C VAL A 85 14.80 -2.64 14.40
N GLY A 86 15.97 -2.23 14.92
CA GLY A 86 16.04 -1.52 16.20
C GLY A 86 15.34 -0.17 16.16
N ASP A 87 15.53 0.62 15.07
CA ASP A 87 14.85 1.89 14.89
C ASP A 87 13.32 1.73 14.85
N VAL A 88 12.83 0.71 14.12
CA VAL A 88 11.40 0.44 13.97
C VAL A 88 10.77 0.02 15.29
N LEU A 89 11.38 -0.95 16.00
CA LEU A 89 10.86 -1.46 17.27
C LEU A 89 10.89 -0.38 18.38
N GLU A 90 11.97 0.39 18.46
CA GLU A 90 12.09 1.50 19.42
C GLU A 90 11.02 2.56 19.12
N THR A 91 10.79 2.90 17.86
CA THR A 91 9.75 3.86 17.47
C THR A 91 8.36 3.36 17.85
N ALA A 92 8.05 2.09 17.52
CA ALA A 92 6.77 1.47 17.83
C ALA A 92 6.48 1.49 19.34
N SER A 93 7.49 1.29 20.18
CA SER A 93 7.34 1.27 21.63
C SER A 93 6.89 2.62 22.24
N ARG A 94 7.05 3.72 21.51
CA ARG A 94 6.65 5.09 21.92
C ARG A 94 5.27 5.49 21.44
N ILE A 95 4.68 4.72 20.51
CA ILE A 95 3.37 5.04 19.92
C ILE A 95 2.26 4.66 20.89
N GLN A 96 1.30 5.56 21.07
CA GLN A 96 0.07 5.26 21.80
C GLN A 96 -0.94 4.61 20.86
N PRO A 97 -1.62 3.52 21.28
CA PRO A 97 -2.59 2.83 20.44
C PRO A 97 -3.68 3.77 19.89
N GLY A 98 -3.87 3.80 18.58
CA GLY A 98 -4.89 4.60 17.91
C GLY A 98 -4.66 6.12 17.93
N ASP A 99 -3.53 6.60 18.43
CA ASP A 99 -3.19 8.02 18.46
C ASP A 99 -2.30 8.40 17.26
N GLU A 100 -2.92 9.02 16.24
CA GLU A 100 -2.23 9.48 15.03
C GLU A 100 -1.15 10.54 15.31
N ARG A 101 -1.34 11.37 16.34
CA ARG A 101 -0.35 12.37 16.72
C ARG A 101 0.88 11.72 17.34
N SER A 102 0.68 10.75 18.22
CA SER A 102 1.80 10.01 18.80
C SER A 102 2.58 9.24 17.74
N TRP A 103 1.88 8.68 16.72
CA TRP A 103 2.49 8.09 15.54
C TRP A 103 3.39 9.09 14.81
N PHE A 104 2.84 10.26 14.44
CA PHE A 104 3.57 11.31 13.74
C PHE A 104 4.81 11.79 14.52
N GLU A 105 4.67 12.04 15.81
CA GLU A 105 5.77 12.51 16.66
C GLU A 105 6.89 11.45 16.79
N ALA A 106 6.53 10.20 17.06
CA ALA A 106 7.48 9.11 17.23
C ALA A 106 8.32 8.89 15.96
N TRP A 107 7.66 8.76 14.78
CA TRP A 107 8.35 8.57 13.53
C TRP A 107 9.15 9.80 13.09
N THR A 108 8.64 11.02 13.30
CA THR A 108 9.37 12.25 12.98
C THR A 108 10.65 12.37 13.84
N GLN A 109 10.57 12.02 15.11
CA GLN A 109 11.74 12.03 16.00
C GLN A 109 12.80 11.03 15.55
N THR A 110 12.40 9.79 15.20
CA THR A 110 13.31 8.77 14.66
C THR A 110 13.93 9.23 13.34
N ALA A 111 13.11 9.77 12.42
CA ALA A 111 13.60 10.30 11.16
C ALA A 111 14.65 11.40 11.35
N ARG A 112 14.40 12.37 12.22
CA ARG A 112 15.33 13.47 12.52
C ARG A 112 16.63 12.95 13.15
N ARG A 113 16.56 11.98 14.05
CA ARG A 113 17.75 11.35 14.66
C ARG A 113 18.63 10.68 13.59
N VAL A 114 18.03 9.86 12.74
CA VAL A 114 18.76 9.13 11.69
C VAL A 114 19.26 10.10 10.61
N HIS A 115 18.50 11.13 10.27
CA HIS A 115 18.93 12.22 9.38
C HIS A 115 20.15 12.94 9.94
N GLY A 116 20.19 13.24 11.23
CA GLY A 116 21.38 13.83 11.89
C GLY A 116 22.61 12.91 11.80
N HIS A 117 22.42 11.60 11.94
CA HIS A 117 23.52 10.63 11.72
C HIS A 117 24.01 10.67 10.25
N ALA A 118 23.10 10.80 9.30
CA ALA A 118 23.45 10.88 7.89
C ALA A 118 24.28 12.16 7.59
N GLN A 119 23.85 13.31 8.10
CA GLN A 119 24.55 14.59 7.95
C GLN A 119 25.96 14.55 8.59
N ASN A 120 26.09 13.98 9.78
CA ASN A 120 27.38 13.81 10.43
C ASN A 120 28.32 12.88 9.65
N ALA A 121 27.81 11.77 9.10
CA ALA A 121 28.62 10.88 8.26
C ALA A 121 29.05 11.58 6.96
N GLU A 122 28.15 12.31 6.32
CA GLU A 122 28.42 13.07 5.11
C GLU A 122 29.48 14.15 5.33
N SER A 123 29.38 14.92 6.42
CA SER A 123 30.37 15.98 6.76
C SER A 123 31.78 15.44 6.96
N LYS A 124 31.91 14.15 7.27
CA LYS A 124 33.19 13.41 7.42
C LYS A 124 33.63 12.68 6.15
N GLY A 125 32.88 12.82 5.06
CA GLY A 125 33.18 12.15 3.78
C GLY A 125 32.80 10.66 3.73
N HIS A 126 32.05 10.14 4.71
CA HIS A 126 31.61 8.74 4.74
C HIS A 126 30.36 8.54 3.87
N ARG A 127 30.56 8.65 2.53
CA ARG A 127 29.47 8.62 1.54
C ARG A 127 28.52 7.43 1.67
N LEU A 128 29.05 6.22 1.82
CA LEU A 128 28.22 5.00 1.95
C LEU A 128 27.35 5.04 3.20
N SER A 129 27.95 5.30 4.36
CA SER A 129 27.23 5.39 5.63
C SER A 129 26.17 6.50 5.62
N ALA A 130 26.51 7.66 5.04
CA ALA A 130 25.59 8.78 4.86
C ALA A 130 24.41 8.39 3.97
N GLY A 131 24.67 7.79 2.80
CA GLY A 131 23.64 7.35 1.85
C GLY A 131 22.67 6.34 2.46
N GLN A 132 23.19 5.35 3.17
CA GLN A 132 22.37 4.34 3.88
C GLN A 132 21.51 4.97 5.00
N ALA A 133 22.07 5.92 5.75
CA ALA A 133 21.31 6.61 6.80
C ALA A 133 20.24 7.54 6.20
N TYR A 134 20.53 8.24 5.10
CA TYR A 134 19.51 9.02 4.37
C TYR A 134 18.38 8.15 3.81
N ALA A 135 18.66 6.93 3.31
CA ALA A 135 17.62 6.00 2.85
C ALA A 135 16.63 5.66 3.97
N ARG A 136 17.15 5.33 5.17
CA ARG A 136 16.31 5.07 6.33
C ARG A 136 15.54 6.32 6.78
N ALA A 137 16.20 7.48 6.84
CA ALA A 137 15.55 8.72 7.22
C ALA A 137 14.39 9.08 6.28
N ALA A 138 14.57 8.90 4.96
CA ALA A 138 13.50 9.11 3.96
C ALA A 138 12.27 8.27 4.25
N ASN A 139 12.47 6.98 4.51
CA ASN A 139 11.38 6.06 4.84
C ASN A 139 10.70 6.41 6.17
N TYR A 140 11.46 6.85 7.18
CA TYR A 140 10.87 7.24 8.47
C TYR A 140 10.11 8.58 8.40
N TYR A 141 10.58 9.56 7.61
CA TYR A 141 9.80 10.77 7.33
C TYR A 141 8.49 10.43 6.61
N ARG A 142 8.53 9.53 5.63
CA ARG A 142 7.32 9.02 4.98
C ARG A 142 6.41 8.30 5.98
N ALA A 143 6.94 7.43 6.83
CA ALA A 143 6.20 6.72 7.85
C ALA A 143 5.43 7.67 8.77
N ALA A 144 6.05 8.79 9.16
CA ALA A 144 5.41 9.79 10.01
C ALA A 144 4.11 10.33 9.42
N THR A 145 4.03 10.53 8.10
CA THR A 145 2.83 11.08 7.45
C THR A 145 1.72 10.05 7.23
N MET A 146 1.93 8.79 7.53
CA MET A 146 1.01 7.73 7.13
C MET A 146 -0.27 7.85 7.91
N HIS A 147 -0.59 7.86 8.96
CA HIS A 147 -1.90 7.96 9.62
C HIS A 147 -2.22 9.38 10.12
N TYR A 148 -1.34 10.35 9.83
CA TYR A 148 -1.53 11.70 10.31
C TYR A 148 -2.40 12.52 9.36
N THR A 149 -3.55 12.96 9.84
CA THR A 149 -4.62 13.57 9.05
C THR A 149 -4.86 15.05 9.36
N ASP A 150 -4.07 15.66 10.23
CA ASP A 150 -4.11 17.10 10.46
C ASP A 150 -3.47 17.84 9.28
N LEU A 151 -4.31 18.31 8.36
CA LEU A 151 -3.91 18.99 7.13
C LEU A 151 -3.45 20.44 7.35
N GLU A 152 -3.84 21.02 8.45
CA GLU A 152 -3.48 22.38 8.80
C GLU A 152 -2.14 22.44 9.56
N ASP A 153 -1.63 21.30 10.02
CA ASP A 153 -0.30 21.23 10.61
C ASP A 153 0.80 21.41 9.53
N PRO A 154 1.53 22.52 9.53
CA PRO A 154 2.53 22.80 8.49
C PRO A 154 3.67 21.79 8.48
N ARG A 155 3.88 21.05 9.58
CA ARG A 155 4.89 20.00 9.69
C ARG A 155 4.61 18.83 8.72
N THR A 156 3.34 18.59 8.38
CA THR A 156 2.99 17.54 7.40
C THR A 156 3.65 17.77 6.05
N LEU A 157 3.63 19.01 5.57
CA LEU A 157 4.27 19.36 4.29
C LEU A 157 5.79 19.39 4.43
N GLU A 158 6.32 19.90 5.54
CA GLU A 158 7.76 19.87 5.85
C GLU A 158 8.30 18.44 5.80
N VAL A 159 7.66 17.51 6.55
CA VAL A 159 8.06 16.11 6.64
C VAL A 159 7.94 15.40 5.27
N THR A 160 6.91 15.72 4.49
CA THR A 160 6.76 15.24 3.11
C THR A 160 7.95 15.64 2.23
N ARG A 161 8.37 16.88 2.30
CA ARG A 161 9.55 17.39 1.56
C ARG A 161 10.85 16.77 2.05
N GLN A 162 10.98 16.56 3.35
CA GLN A 162 12.15 15.88 3.92
C GLN A 162 12.26 14.42 3.44
N ALA A 163 11.14 13.70 3.32
CA ALA A 163 11.14 12.36 2.76
C ALA A 163 11.72 12.35 1.32
N ALA A 164 11.22 13.23 0.46
CA ALA A 164 11.70 13.34 -0.93
C ALA A 164 13.19 13.75 -1.00
N THR A 165 13.57 14.82 -0.29
CA THR A 165 14.94 15.35 -0.33
C THR A 165 15.97 14.35 0.20
N THR A 166 15.65 13.64 1.29
CA THR A 166 16.56 12.62 1.84
C THR A 166 16.63 11.38 0.95
N PHE A 167 15.53 11.01 0.27
CA PHE A 167 15.53 9.95 -0.73
C PHE A 167 16.45 10.29 -1.91
N GLU A 168 16.30 11.46 -2.50
CA GLU A 168 17.14 11.92 -3.62
C GLU A 168 18.62 11.95 -3.21
N LYS A 169 18.91 12.49 -2.03
CA LYS A 169 20.27 12.58 -1.50
C LYS A 169 20.89 11.21 -1.25
N SER A 170 20.11 10.28 -0.69
CA SER A 170 20.53 8.90 -0.50
C SER A 170 20.98 8.27 -1.81
N ASN A 171 20.13 8.35 -2.85
CA ASN A 171 20.41 7.73 -4.13
C ASN A 171 21.68 8.30 -4.79
N GLY A 172 21.87 9.62 -4.73
CA GLY A 172 23.08 10.26 -5.23
C GLY A 172 24.36 9.82 -4.52
N LEU A 173 24.31 9.62 -3.19
CA LEU A 173 25.44 9.16 -2.40
C LEU A 173 25.75 7.68 -2.63
N LEU A 174 24.73 6.85 -2.84
CA LEU A 174 24.85 5.42 -3.09
C LEU A 174 25.15 5.07 -4.54
N GLY A 175 25.11 6.06 -5.45
CA GLY A 175 25.44 5.88 -6.86
C GLY A 175 24.30 5.31 -7.72
N TYR A 176 23.06 5.39 -7.26
CA TYR A 176 21.90 5.08 -8.09
C TYR A 176 21.57 6.25 -9.02
N ASP A 177 21.31 5.97 -10.29
CA ASP A 177 20.80 6.97 -11.25
C ASP A 177 19.28 7.10 -11.10
N VAL A 178 18.87 7.87 -10.10
CA VAL A 178 17.46 8.18 -9.80
C VAL A 178 17.23 9.67 -10.06
N GLN A 179 16.47 9.99 -11.10
CA GLN A 179 16.21 11.34 -11.56
C GLN A 179 14.82 11.80 -11.16
N PRO A 180 14.66 12.88 -10.36
CA PRO A 180 13.35 13.44 -10.06
C PRO A 180 12.75 14.05 -11.34
N LEU A 181 11.45 13.82 -11.53
CA LEU A 181 10.68 14.34 -12.65
C LEU A 181 9.41 15.04 -12.14
N ALA A 182 8.98 16.06 -12.90
CA ALA A 182 7.69 16.71 -12.74
C ALA A 182 6.88 16.49 -14.02
N ILE A 183 5.95 15.57 -14.01
CA ILE A 183 5.15 15.19 -15.18
C ILE A 183 3.96 16.14 -15.27
N PRO A 184 3.76 16.89 -16.38
CA PRO A 184 2.63 17.79 -16.55
C PRO A 184 1.29 17.04 -16.41
N TYR A 185 0.40 17.58 -15.60
CA TYR A 185 -0.88 16.97 -15.28
C TYR A 185 -1.94 18.02 -14.92
N GLU A 186 -2.99 18.17 -15.73
CA GLU A 186 -4.18 18.99 -15.46
C GLU A 186 -3.91 20.35 -14.77
N GLY A 187 -2.97 21.14 -15.33
CA GLY A 187 -2.61 22.46 -14.79
C GLY A 187 -1.63 22.44 -13.62
N THR A 188 -1.17 21.27 -13.20
CA THR A 188 -0.11 21.05 -12.20
C THR A 188 0.88 19.98 -12.67
N THR A 189 1.57 19.29 -11.76
CA THR A 189 2.48 18.21 -12.07
C THR A 189 2.27 17.01 -11.13
N LEU A 190 2.57 15.80 -11.62
CA LEU A 190 2.79 14.63 -10.80
C LEU A 190 4.27 14.52 -10.49
N ALA A 191 4.63 14.46 -9.20
CA ALA A 191 6.00 14.17 -8.78
C ALA A 191 6.34 12.71 -9.12
N ALA A 192 7.51 12.49 -9.72
CA ALA A 192 7.94 11.17 -10.16
C ALA A 192 9.45 11.02 -10.03
N TYR A 193 9.94 9.79 -10.16
CA TYR A 193 11.35 9.45 -10.21
C TYR A 193 11.60 8.47 -11.34
N PHE A 194 12.55 8.77 -12.21
CA PHE A 194 13.03 7.82 -13.19
C PHE A 194 14.31 7.15 -12.68
N VAL A 195 14.26 5.83 -12.53
CA VAL A 195 15.40 4.99 -12.17
C VAL A 195 15.99 4.40 -13.45
N ARG A 196 17.20 4.81 -13.79
CA ARG A 196 17.91 4.24 -14.92
C ARG A 196 18.67 2.99 -14.49
N SER A 197 18.38 1.87 -15.13
CA SER A 197 19.15 0.65 -14.90
C SER A 197 20.56 0.77 -15.47
N PRO A 198 21.59 0.44 -14.69
CA PRO A 198 22.96 0.35 -15.20
C PRO A 198 23.19 -0.88 -16.10
N HIS A 199 22.25 -1.82 -16.12
CA HIS A 199 22.31 -3.06 -16.90
C HIS A 199 21.36 -3.05 -18.09
N ALA A 200 20.71 -1.91 -18.37
CA ALA A 200 19.78 -1.78 -19.47
C ALA A 200 20.45 -1.93 -20.83
N LYS A 201 19.80 -2.67 -21.74
CA LYS A 201 20.13 -2.66 -23.16
C LYS A 201 19.79 -1.28 -23.76
N PRO A 202 20.33 -0.93 -24.95
CA PRO A 202 20.04 0.36 -25.58
C PRO A 202 18.55 0.69 -25.77
N SER A 203 17.70 -0.33 -25.84
CA SER A 203 16.25 -0.21 -25.82
C SER A 203 15.74 -1.20 -24.79
N ALA A 204 15.37 -0.71 -23.60
CA ALA A 204 15.03 -1.54 -22.43
C ALA A 204 13.58 -1.32 -22.00
N PRO A 205 12.94 -2.33 -21.38
CA PRO A 205 11.62 -2.17 -20.81
C PRO A 205 11.62 -1.17 -19.66
N VAL A 206 10.48 -0.53 -19.44
CA VAL A 206 10.24 0.34 -18.28
C VAL A 206 9.02 -0.12 -17.50
N ILE A 207 9.14 -0.16 -16.19
CA ILE A 207 8.03 -0.40 -15.27
C ILE A 207 7.52 0.95 -14.77
N LEU A 208 6.29 1.32 -15.14
CA LEU A 208 5.57 2.41 -14.52
C LEU A 208 4.99 1.90 -13.19
N LEU A 209 5.45 2.45 -12.09
CA LEU A 209 5.10 1.96 -10.76
C LEU A 209 4.30 3.00 -9.99
N HIS A 210 3.12 2.62 -9.54
CA HIS A 210 2.33 3.42 -8.60
C HIS A 210 1.81 2.57 -7.44
N GLN A 211 1.43 3.26 -6.37
CA GLN A 211 1.01 2.63 -5.13
C GLN A 211 -0.50 2.72 -4.95
N GLY A 212 -0.97 2.26 -3.79
CA GLY A 212 -2.36 2.34 -3.37
C GLY A 212 -2.64 3.52 -2.44
N LEU A 213 -3.36 3.23 -1.34
CA LEU A 213 -3.82 4.25 -0.39
C LEU A 213 -2.69 4.88 0.44
N HIS A 214 -1.69 4.09 0.81
CA HIS A 214 -0.76 4.52 1.88
C HIS A 214 0.71 4.55 1.44
N ALA A 215 1.13 3.64 0.57
CA ALA A 215 2.51 3.54 0.14
C ALA A 215 2.95 4.73 -0.74
N TRP A 216 4.26 4.97 -0.79
CA TRP A 216 4.88 6.01 -1.61
C TRP A 216 5.95 5.42 -2.52
N PRO A 217 6.33 6.07 -3.63
CA PRO A 217 7.44 5.64 -4.48
C PRO A 217 8.73 5.39 -3.71
N GLU A 218 9.06 6.24 -2.76
CA GLU A 218 10.31 6.24 -2.02
C GLU A 218 10.53 4.97 -1.19
N GLU A 219 9.47 4.26 -0.81
CA GLU A 219 9.58 3.01 -0.03
C GLU A 219 9.63 1.74 -0.88
N THR A 220 9.45 1.84 -2.19
CA THR A 220 9.34 0.67 -3.07
C THR A 220 10.69 0.17 -3.61
N LYS A 221 11.75 0.29 -2.82
CA LYS A 221 13.10 -0.09 -3.23
C LYS A 221 13.20 -1.55 -3.68
N TRP A 222 12.44 -2.44 -3.06
CA TRP A 222 12.39 -3.84 -3.46
C TRP A 222 11.92 -4.04 -4.92
N VAL A 223 11.09 -3.14 -5.45
CA VAL A 223 10.70 -3.17 -6.87
C VAL A 223 11.74 -2.48 -7.73
N TRP A 224 12.02 -1.19 -7.47
CA TRP A 224 12.82 -0.41 -8.41
C TRP A 224 14.30 -0.81 -8.44
N GLU A 225 14.88 -1.22 -7.30
CA GLU A 225 16.25 -1.71 -7.27
C GLU A 225 16.34 -3.11 -7.90
N GLY A 226 15.38 -4.00 -7.60
CA GLY A 226 15.29 -5.33 -8.22
C GLY A 226 15.15 -5.26 -9.74
N ALA A 227 14.30 -4.36 -10.23
CA ALA A 227 14.16 -4.05 -11.66
C ALA A 227 15.47 -3.53 -12.28
N ALA A 228 16.10 -2.54 -11.64
CA ALA A 228 17.31 -1.93 -12.16
C ALA A 228 18.48 -2.93 -12.27
N ARG A 229 18.59 -3.86 -11.32
CA ARG A 229 19.60 -4.94 -11.37
C ARG A 229 19.40 -5.93 -12.52
N ARG A 230 18.17 -6.03 -13.04
CA ARG A 230 17.80 -6.96 -14.13
C ARG A 230 17.61 -6.29 -15.49
N GLY A 231 18.00 -5.02 -15.61
CA GLY A 231 17.99 -4.33 -16.90
C GLY A 231 16.67 -3.60 -17.22
N TYR A 232 15.72 -3.53 -16.30
CA TYR A 232 14.50 -2.74 -16.44
C TYR A 232 14.71 -1.32 -15.93
N HIS A 233 14.26 -0.32 -16.67
CA HIS A 233 14.06 1.02 -16.13
C HIS A 233 12.81 1.04 -15.25
N VAL A 234 12.72 2.02 -14.33
CA VAL A 234 11.50 2.23 -13.54
C VAL A 234 11.13 3.71 -13.58
N LEU A 235 9.87 4.00 -13.81
CA LEU A 235 9.29 5.33 -13.64
C LEU A 235 8.22 5.24 -12.57
N MET A 236 8.56 5.60 -11.35
CA MET A 236 7.64 5.60 -10.22
C MET A 236 7.09 7.00 -9.97
N PHE A 237 5.78 7.10 -9.68
CA PHE A 237 5.11 8.38 -9.58
C PHE A 237 4.08 8.44 -8.45
N HIS A 238 3.86 9.66 -7.94
CA HIS A 238 2.76 9.96 -7.04
C HIS A 238 1.54 10.34 -7.85
N GLY A 239 0.58 9.43 -7.98
CA GLY A 239 -0.70 9.72 -8.64
C GLY A 239 -1.64 10.56 -7.76
N PRO A 240 -2.77 11.03 -8.31
CA PRO A 240 -3.80 11.70 -7.52
C PRO A 240 -4.22 10.86 -6.31
N GLY A 241 -4.38 11.47 -5.14
CA GLY A 241 -4.67 10.78 -3.88
C GLY A 241 -3.45 10.20 -3.17
N GLN A 242 -2.27 10.20 -3.81
CA GLN A 242 -1.06 9.57 -3.30
C GLN A 242 0.00 10.59 -2.89
N GLY A 243 0.74 10.28 -1.85
CA GLY A 243 1.96 10.94 -1.41
C GLY A 243 2.01 12.46 -1.61
N ARG A 244 2.92 12.90 -2.46
CA ARG A 244 3.16 14.32 -2.75
C ARG A 244 2.03 14.97 -3.53
N SER A 245 1.41 14.26 -4.49
CA SER A 245 0.28 14.80 -5.27
C SER A 245 -0.89 15.20 -4.38
N LEU A 246 -1.18 14.41 -3.35
CA LEU A 246 -2.21 14.75 -2.37
C LEU A 246 -1.78 15.93 -1.48
N ARG A 247 -0.55 15.93 -0.96
CA ARG A 247 -0.09 16.88 0.07
C ARG A 247 0.36 18.21 -0.50
N GLU A 248 1.00 18.22 -1.66
CA GLU A 248 1.51 19.44 -2.29
C GLU A 248 0.47 20.10 -3.21
N HIS A 249 -0.38 19.29 -3.88
CA HIS A 249 -1.31 19.78 -4.91
C HIS A 249 -2.79 19.52 -4.59
N ARG A 250 -3.09 18.86 -3.46
CA ARG A 250 -4.45 18.51 -3.02
C ARG A 250 -5.24 17.69 -4.07
N LEU A 251 -4.54 16.91 -4.88
CA LEU A 251 -5.15 16.01 -5.85
C LEU A 251 -5.70 14.79 -5.13
N SER A 252 -7.00 14.52 -5.28
CA SER A 252 -7.68 13.36 -4.71
C SER A 252 -7.72 12.19 -5.70
N PHE A 253 -7.92 10.95 -5.20
CA PHE A 253 -8.14 9.78 -6.05
C PHE A 253 -9.27 10.00 -7.04
N ARG A 254 -9.09 9.41 -8.22
CA ARG A 254 -10.06 9.43 -9.31
C ARG A 254 -10.29 8.03 -9.87
N PRO A 255 -11.52 7.66 -10.27
CA PRO A 255 -11.81 6.32 -10.78
C PRO A 255 -11.30 6.09 -12.22
N ASP A 256 -11.17 7.15 -13.03
CA ASP A 256 -10.62 7.14 -14.39
C ASP A 256 -9.09 7.25 -14.36
N TRP A 257 -8.43 6.23 -13.78
CA TRP A 257 -6.99 6.22 -13.50
C TRP A 257 -6.10 6.31 -14.74
N GLU A 258 -6.62 5.95 -15.91
CA GLU A 258 -5.94 6.18 -17.19
C GLU A 258 -5.57 7.65 -17.41
N LYS A 259 -6.32 8.60 -16.87
CA LYS A 259 -6.00 10.03 -16.95
C LYS A 259 -4.74 10.40 -16.18
N ALA A 260 -4.40 9.65 -15.13
CA ALA A 260 -3.15 9.82 -14.41
C ALA A 260 -1.99 9.04 -15.09
N VAL A 261 -2.28 7.87 -15.67
CA VAL A 261 -1.24 7.00 -16.26
C VAL A 261 -0.82 7.47 -17.65
N SER A 262 -1.72 7.95 -18.52
CA SER A 262 -1.35 8.35 -19.89
C SER A 262 -0.29 9.44 -19.96
N PRO A 263 -0.29 10.50 -19.13
CA PRO A 263 0.82 11.46 -19.09
C PRO A 263 2.16 10.84 -18.63
N VAL A 264 2.10 9.81 -17.79
CA VAL A 264 3.31 9.08 -17.33
C VAL A 264 3.86 8.21 -18.47
N VAL A 265 2.99 7.57 -19.25
CA VAL A 265 3.37 6.85 -20.47
C VAL A 265 4.02 7.82 -21.47
N ASP A 266 3.40 8.99 -21.71
CA ASP A 266 3.97 10.03 -22.59
C ASP A 266 5.36 10.50 -22.12
N ALA A 267 5.56 10.59 -20.82
CA ALA A 267 6.88 10.93 -20.27
C ALA A 267 7.88 9.79 -20.48
N ALA A 268 7.49 8.55 -20.25
CA ALA A 268 8.34 7.38 -20.43
C ALA A 268 8.83 7.22 -21.87
N GLU A 269 7.94 7.40 -22.85
CA GLU A 269 8.28 7.32 -24.29
C GLU A 269 9.33 8.35 -24.73
N ARG A 270 9.42 9.50 -24.03
CA ARG A 270 10.39 10.56 -24.32
C ARG A 270 11.77 10.30 -23.70
N ILE A 271 11.88 9.33 -22.79
CA ILE A 271 13.14 9.04 -22.11
C ILE A 271 14.02 8.16 -23.01
N SER A 272 15.21 8.65 -23.31
CA SER A 272 16.18 7.89 -24.10
C SER A 272 16.55 6.57 -23.44
N GLY A 273 16.51 5.48 -24.21
CA GLY A 273 16.80 4.12 -23.76
C GLY A 273 15.57 3.30 -23.37
N VAL A 274 14.40 3.92 -23.24
CA VAL A 274 13.14 3.21 -23.01
C VAL A 274 12.63 2.61 -24.34
N ASP A 275 12.21 1.34 -24.31
CA ASP A 275 11.48 0.72 -25.42
C ASP A 275 9.98 1.04 -25.30
N PRO A 276 9.39 1.84 -26.20
CA PRO A 276 7.97 2.20 -26.11
C PRO A 276 6.99 1.02 -26.32
N ARG A 277 7.49 -0.11 -26.80
CA ARG A 277 6.70 -1.34 -26.96
C ARG A 277 6.74 -2.23 -25.73
N ARG A 278 7.56 -1.89 -24.73
CA ARG A 278 7.75 -2.65 -23.50
C ARG A 278 7.58 -1.74 -22.29
N ILE A 279 6.42 -1.05 -22.26
CA ILE A 279 5.98 -0.24 -21.10
C ILE A 279 5.09 -1.13 -20.25
N LEU A 280 5.52 -1.45 -19.04
CA LEU A 280 4.81 -2.27 -18.07
C LEU A 280 4.18 -1.33 -17.03
N LEU A 281 2.98 -1.67 -16.55
CA LEU A 281 2.30 -0.92 -15.49
C LEU A 281 2.14 -1.79 -14.25
N MET A 282 2.67 -1.37 -13.11
CA MET A 282 2.54 -2.07 -11.83
C MET A 282 1.81 -1.21 -10.80
N GLY A 283 0.75 -1.77 -10.22
CA GLY A 283 0.00 -1.17 -9.12
C GLY A 283 0.05 -2.01 -7.85
N LEU A 284 0.39 -1.37 -6.73
CA LEU A 284 0.48 -2.01 -5.41
C LEU A 284 -0.74 -1.66 -4.54
N SER A 285 -1.25 -2.61 -3.77
CA SER A 285 -2.38 -2.43 -2.85
C SER A 285 -3.65 -1.98 -3.60
N PHE A 286 -4.29 -0.90 -3.22
CA PHE A 286 -5.38 -0.28 -4.01
C PHE A 286 -4.95 0.01 -5.46
N GLY A 287 -3.64 0.17 -5.72
CA GLY A 287 -3.08 0.26 -7.05
C GLY A 287 -3.39 -0.95 -7.94
N GLY A 288 -3.64 -2.11 -7.33
CA GLY A 288 -4.08 -3.31 -8.05
C GLY A 288 -5.52 -3.27 -8.58
N ALA A 289 -6.34 -2.29 -8.14
CA ALA A 289 -7.59 -1.91 -8.80
C ALA A 289 -7.36 -0.86 -9.89
N LEU A 290 -6.42 0.07 -9.64
CA LEU A 290 -6.16 1.22 -10.50
C LEU A 290 -5.37 0.84 -11.77
N ALA A 291 -4.39 -0.06 -11.66
CA ALA A 291 -3.58 -0.49 -12.80
C ALA A 291 -4.40 -1.23 -13.88
N PRO A 292 -5.27 -2.22 -13.56
CA PRO A 292 -6.19 -2.82 -14.54
C PRO A 292 -7.12 -1.79 -15.18
N ARG A 293 -7.62 -0.82 -14.40
CA ARG A 293 -8.41 0.29 -14.95
C ARG A 293 -7.63 1.03 -16.03
N ALA A 294 -6.42 1.45 -15.74
CA ALA A 294 -5.60 2.19 -16.70
C ALA A 294 -5.27 1.32 -17.93
N ALA A 295 -4.91 0.05 -17.74
CA ALA A 295 -4.59 -0.87 -18.84
C ALA A 295 -5.79 -1.11 -19.78
N ALA A 296 -7.03 -0.96 -19.30
CA ALA A 296 -8.22 -1.06 -20.14
C ALA A 296 -8.40 0.10 -21.13
N PHE A 297 -7.74 1.24 -20.89
CA PHE A 297 -7.91 2.49 -21.66
C PHE A 297 -6.60 3.04 -22.23
N GLU A 298 -5.44 2.55 -21.78
CA GLU A 298 -4.11 2.93 -22.28
C GLU A 298 -3.49 1.77 -23.06
N PRO A 299 -3.65 1.73 -24.39
CA PRO A 299 -3.24 0.58 -25.21
C PRO A 299 -1.72 0.41 -25.35
N ARG A 300 -0.92 1.40 -24.94
CA ARG A 300 0.55 1.33 -24.98
C ARG A 300 1.12 0.50 -23.81
N ILE A 301 0.29 0.12 -22.83
CA ILE A 301 0.71 -0.79 -21.76
C ILE A 301 0.86 -2.21 -22.33
N ALA A 302 2.09 -2.72 -22.31
CA ALA A 302 2.45 -4.03 -22.82
C ALA A 302 2.16 -5.17 -21.83
N LEU A 303 2.18 -4.89 -20.53
CA LEU A 303 1.90 -5.81 -19.44
C LEU A 303 1.35 -5.03 -18.23
N CYS A 304 0.28 -5.55 -17.62
CA CYS A 304 -0.26 -5.03 -16.37
C CYS A 304 0.10 -5.98 -15.20
N ILE A 305 0.62 -5.42 -14.10
CA ILE A 305 0.96 -6.15 -12.87
C ILE A 305 0.11 -5.59 -11.74
N ALA A 306 -0.74 -6.42 -11.14
CA ALA A 306 -1.63 -6.05 -10.05
C ALA A 306 -1.26 -6.82 -8.78
N ASN A 307 -0.89 -6.12 -7.71
CA ASN A 307 -0.49 -6.71 -6.44
C ASN A 307 -1.18 -6.03 -5.23
N PRO A 308 -2.27 -6.65 -4.69
CA PRO A 308 -3.02 -7.77 -5.23
C PRO A 308 -3.89 -7.35 -6.42
N GLY A 309 -4.41 -8.32 -7.19
CA GLY A 309 -5.39 -8.04 -8.22
C GLY A 309 -6.76 -7.69 -7.64
N VAL A 310 -7.38 -6.62 -8.12
CA VAL A 310 -8.69 -6.19 -7.61
C VAL A 310 -9.64 -5.91 -8.76
N LEU A 311 -10.72 -6.70 -8.84
CA LEU A 311 -11.79 -6.48 -9.80
C LEU A 311 -12.69 -5.31 -9.34
N SER A 312 -13.10 -5.30 -8.09
CA SER A 312 -13.97 -4.28 -7.52
C SER A 312 -13.50 -3.88 -6.11
N TRP A 313 -12.90 -2.70 -6.01
CA TRP A 313 -12.55 -2.11 -4.71
C TRP A 313 -13.82 -1.77 -3.91
N TRP A 314 -14.86 -1.35 -4.61
CA TRP A 314 -16.18 -1.14 -4.00
C TRP A 314 -16.71 -2.40 -3.34
N GLU A 315 -16.70 -3.53 -4.04
CA GLU A 315 -17.19 -4.79 -3.47
C GLU A 315 -16.41 -5.18 -2.22
N SER A 316 -15.07 -5.06 -2.24
CA SER A 316 -14.22 -5.33 -1.09
C SER A 316 -14.59 -4.43 0.08
N THR A 317 -14.62 -3.11 -0.12
CA THR A 317 -14.92 -2.12 0.92
C THR A 317 -16.34 -2.30 1.46
N SER A 318 -17.34 -2.43 0.59
CA SER A 318 -18.75 -2.56 0.99
C SER A 318 -19.03 -3.87 1.73
N SER A 319 -18.39 -4.97 1.34
CA SER A 319 -18.50 -6.25 2.01
C SER A 319 -17.91 -6.23 3.42
N HIS A 320 -16.72 -5.61 3.57
CA HIS A 320 -16.14 -5.37 4.88
C HIS A 320 -17.08 -4.54 5.74
N PHE A 321 -17.54 -3.42 5.21
CA PHE A 321 -18.42 -2.52 5.94
C PHE A 321 -19.73 -3.18 6.37
N ASN A 322 -20.36 -3.95 5.48
CA ASN A 322 -21.63 -4.62 5.76
C ASN A 322 -21.51 -5.72 6.84
N ARG A 323 -20.32 -6.28 7.08
CA ARG A 323 -20.08 -7.21 8.20
C ARG A 323 -20.22 -6.52 9.56
N PHE A 324 -19.84 -5.25 9.65
CA PHE A 324 -19.82 -4.49 10.90
C PHE A 324 -21.11 -3.72 11.15
N LEU A 325 -21.74 -3.24 10.08
CA LEU A 325 -23.02 -2.52 10.12
C LEU A 325 -23.99 -3.13 9.09
N PRO A 326 -24.54 -4.34 9.36
CA PRO A 326 -25.46 -4.99 8.45
C PRO A 326 -26.66 -4.10 8.11
N GLY A 327 -26.97 -3.99 6.81
CA GLY A 327 -28.08 -3.19 6.31
C GLY A 327 -27.85 -1.67 6.22
N SER A 328 -26.74 -1.15 6.75
CA SER A 328 -26.45 0.29 6.70
C SER A 328 -26.27 0.83 5.29
N LEU A 329 -25.76 0.02 4.35
CA LEU A 329 -25.63 0.42 2.95
C LEU A 329 -26.97 0.73 2.27
N ALA A 330 -28.09 0.19 2.77
CA ALA A 330 -29.40 0.57 2.31
C ALA A 330 -29.75 2.03 2.68
N LEU A 331 -29.26 2.52 3.83
CA LEU A 331 -29.42 3.91 4.24
C LEU A 331 -28.61 4.87 3.35
N LEU A 332 -27.48 4.44 2.82
CA LEU A 332 -26.66 5.27 1.91
C LEU A 332 -27.50 5.83 0.72
N LYS A 333 -28.41 5.01 0.21
CA LYS A 333 -29.28 5.38 -0.92
C LYS A 333 -30.55 6.08 -0.49
N SER A 334 -31.20 5.59 0.58
CA SER A 334 -32.52 6.07 1.00
C SER A 334 -32.49 7.24 1.98
N HIS A 335 -31.51 7.25 2.91
CA HIS A 335 -31.41 8.22 4.01
C HIS A 335 -29.93 8.56 4.28
N PRO A 336 -29.22 9.25 3.39
CA PRO A 336 -27.78 9.51 3.49
C PRO A 336 -27.37 10.22 4.79
N GLU A 337 -28.22 11.11 5.31
CA GLU A 337 -27.93 11.81 6.58
C GLU A 337 -27.94 10.84 7.77
N GLN A 338 -28.87 9.85 7.78
CA GLN A 338 -28.86 8.82 8.83
C GLN A 338 -27.67 7.89 8.71
N PHE A 339 -27.24 7.58 7.48
CA PHE A 339 -26.01 6.87 7.23
C PHE A 339 -24.81 7.64 7.80
N ASP A 340 -24.68 8.92 7.51
CA ASP A 340 -23.61 9.78 8.01
C ASP A 340 -23.57 9.81 9.54
N GLN A 341 -24.72 9.99 10.18
CA GLN A 341 -24.84 9.95 11.65
C GLN A 341 -24.41 8.62 12.24
N ALA A 342 -24.82 7.49 11.64
CA ALA A 342 -24.46 6.17 12.12
C ALA A 342 -22.95 5.91 12.03
N ILE A 343 -22.31 6.30 10.92
CA ILE A 343 -20.88 6.12 10.71
C ILE A 343 -20.07 7.01 11.64
N THR A 344 -20.46 8.28 11.79
CA THR A 344 -19.79 9.22 12.70
C THR A 344 -19.89 8.72 14.16
N ALA A 345 -21.08 8.31 14.61
CA ALA A 345 -21.25 7.78 15.95
C ALA A 345 -20.47 6.48 16.19
N LEU A 346 -20.24 5.68 15.15
CA LEU A 346 -19.37 4.51 15.22
C LEU A 346 -17.90 4.92 15.36
N ALA A 347 -17.44 5.83 14.52
CA ALA A 347 -16.08 6.34 14.55
C ALA A 347 -15.72 7.02 15.87
N ASP A 348 -16.65 7.78 16.47
CA ASP A 348 -16.45 8.46 17.75
C ASP A 348 -16.13 7.50 18.91
N ARG A 349 -16.41 6.22 18.75
CA ARG A 349 -16.10 5.20 19.77
C ARG A 349 -14.70 4.62 19.66
N TRP A 350 -14.03 4.78 18.51
CA TRP A 350 -12.71 4.21 18.25
C TRP A 350 -11.78 5.21 17.59
N PRO A 351 -10.70 5.57 18.25
CA PRO A 351 -9.70 6.50 17.69
C PRO A 351 -9.19 6.05 16.31
N THR A 352 -8.92 4.75 16.15
CA THR A 352 -8.48 4.15 14.88
C THR A 352 -9.46 4.40 13.74
N ALA A 353 -10.77 4.25 13.99
CA ALA A 353 -11.81 4.52 12.99
C ALA A 353 -11.89 6.01 12.63
N GLN A 354 -11.68 6.90 13.61
CA GLN A 354 -11.70 8.34 13.37
C GLN A 354 -10.58 8.79 12.42
N TYR A 355 -9.32 8.44 12.73
CA TYR A 355 -8.22 8.86 11.87
C TYR A 355 -8.28 8.16 10.51
N TRP A 356 -8.70 6.89 10.45
CA TRP A 356 -8.88 6.18 9.18
C TRP A 356 -9.92 6.88 8.28
N LEU A 357 -11.09 7.23 8.82
CA LEU A 357 -12.11 7.96 8.06
C LEU A 357 -11.61 9.32 7.57
N ARG A 358 -10.91 10.09 8.42
CA ARG A 358 -10.32 11.37 8.00
C ARG A 358 -9.31 11.18 6.87
N ASP A 359 -8.46 10.16 6.95
CA ASP A 359 -7.47 9.83 5.92
C ASP A 359 -8.12 9.50 4.58
N VAL A 360 -9.14 8.62 4.57
CA VAL A 360 -9.82 8.26 3.33
C VAL A 360 -10.71 9.38 2.78
N TYR A 361 -11.33 10.22 3.63
CA TYR A 361 -12.05 11.41 3.17
C TYR A 361 -11.12 12.35 2.41
N TRP A 362 -9.99 12.65 3.00
CA TRP A 362 -8.98 13.48 2.38
C TRP A 362 -8.49 12.92 1.04
N LYS A 363 -8.11 11.68 1.03
CA LYS A 363 -7.58 11.00 -0.16
C LYS A 363 -8.58 10.95 -1.30
N HIS A 364 -9.88 10.79 -0.99
CA HIS A 364 -10.94 10.75 -2.01
C HIS A 364 -11.63 12.11 -2.23
N GLY A 365 -11.23 13.16 -1.51
CA GLY A 365 -11.87 14.47 -1.60
C GLY A 365 -13.34 14.43 -1.17
N ALA A 366 -13.67 13.61 -0.17
CA ALA A 366 -15.00 13.49 0.41
C ALA A 366 -15.10 14.29 1.71
N ARG A 367 -16.31 14.73 2.06
CA ARG A 367 -16.60 15.54 3.26
C ARG A 367 -17.52 14.84 4.25
N SER A 368 -18.12 13.73 3.83
CA SER A 368 -19.00 12.93 4.67
C SER A 368 -18.88 11.45 4.33
N PRO A 369 -19.34 10.53 5.23
CA PRO A 369 -19.43 9.11 4.94
C PRO A 369 -20.18 8.80 3.64
N SER A 370 -21.35 9.38 3.46
CA SER A 370 -22.19 9.13 2.27
C SER A 370 -21.53 9.61 0.98
N GLU A 371 -20.82 10.75 1.00
CA GLU A 371 -20.04 11.22 -0.14
C GLU A 371 -18.87 10.27 -0.44
N LEU A 372 -18.15 9.83 0.57
CA LEU A 372 -17.08 8.85 0.40
C LEU A 372 -17.58 7.57 -0.24
N PHE A 373 -18.62 6.97 0.32
CA PHE A 373 -19.10 5.67 -0.16
C PHE A 373 -19.64 5.74 -1.58
N ARG A 374 -20.29 6.85 -1.98
CA ARG A 374 -20.70 7.07 -3.39
C ARG A 374 -19.50 7.20 -4.33
N LYS A 375 -18.42 7.85 -3.90
CA LYS A 375 -17.18 7.91 -4.69
C LYS A 375 -16.53 6.53 -4.81
N LEU A 376 -16.55 5.74 -3.74
CA LEU A 376 -15.99 4.39 -3.76
C LEU A 376 -16.76 3.43 -4.69
N GLU A 377 -18.08 3.65 -4.91
CA GLU A 377 -18.89 2.89 -5.89
C GLU A 377 -18.31 2.95 -7.32
N GLU A 378 -17.54 4.00 -7.64
CA GLU A 378 -16.94 4.18 -8.97
C GLU A 378 -15.64 3.38 -9.17
N PHE A 379 -15.03 2.84 -8.10
CA PHE A 379 -13.79 2.07 -8.18
C PHE A 379 -14.06 0.58 -8.40
N THR A 380 -14.54 0.26 -9.60
CA THR A 380 -14.77 -1.11 -10.07
C THR A 380 -14.32 -1.29 -11.51
N ASN A 381 -13.79 -2.46 -11.83
CA ASN A 381 -13.37 -2.85 -13.17
C ASN A 381 -14.36 -3.79 -13.85
N GLU A 382 -15.48 -4.18 -13.19
CA GLU A 382 -16.43 -5.17 -13.69
C GLU A 382 -16.96 -4.84 -15.10
N ALA A 383 -17.31 -3.58 -15.33
CA ALA A 383 -17.86 -3.15 -16.63
C ALA A 383 -16.81 -2.95 -17.74
N ILE A 384 -15.50 -2.97 -17.38
CA ILE A 384 -14.43 -2.60 -18.31
C ILE A 384 -13.31 -3.64 -18.46
N VAL A 385 -13.33 -4.70 -17.65
CA VAL A 385 -12.28 -5.73 -17.64
C VAL A 385 -12.08 -6.38 -19.01
N ASP A 386 -13.14 -6.51 -19.80
CA ASP A 386 -13.11 -7.01 -21.17
C ASP A 386 -12.30 -6.14 -22.15
N ARG A 387 -11.97 -4.90 -21.76
CA ARG A 387 -11.17 -3.97 -22.58
C ARG A 387 -9.67 -4.18 -22.40
N ILE A 388 -9.24 -4.86 -21.34
CA ILE A 388 -7.82 -5.14 -21.09
C ILE A 388 -7.31 -6.09 -22.16
N ARG A 389 -6.33 -5.67 -22.94
CA ARG A 389 -5.76 -6.42 -24.07
C ARG A 389 -4.38 -6.97 -23.78
N CYS A 390 -3.60 -6.29 -22.94
CA CYS A 390 -2.28 -6.76 -22.54
C CYS A 390 -2.38 -7.98 -21.61
N PRO A 391 -1.33 -8.81 -21.51
CA PRO A 391 -1.20 -9.78 -20.45
C PRO A 391 -1.35 -9.16 -19.07
N VAL A 392 -1.86 -9.91 -18.09
CA VAL A 392 -2.01 -9.46 -16.70
C VAL A 392 -1.36 -10.47 -15.77
N LEU A 393 -0.36 -10.01 -15.01
CA LEU A 393 0.19 -10.74 -13.87
C LEU A 393 -0.53 -10.27 -12.61
N ILE A 394 -1.15 -11.19 -11.91
CA ILE A 394 -1.80 -10.97 -10.61
C ILE A 394 -0.92 -11.62 -9.54
N MET A 395 -0.52 -10.86 -8.53
CA MET A 395 0.19 -11.36 -7.35
C MET A 395 -0.76 -11.33 -6.16
N GLU A 396 -0.81 -12.39 -5.35
CA GLU A 396 -1.71 -12.43 -4.19
C GLU A 396 -1.10 -13.19 -3.03
N GLY A 397 -1.30 -12.69 -1.81
CA GLY A 397 -1.01 -13.40 -0.57
C GLY A 397 -2.20 -14.26 -0.14
N GLU A 398 -1.95 -15.48 0.34
CA GLU A 398 -2.99 -16.42 0.80
C GLU A 398 -3.85 -15.85 1.94
N ALA A 399 -3.29 -14.94 2.75
CA ALA A 399 -3.98 -14.22 3.83
C ALA A 399 -4.33 -12.77 3.45
N GLU A 400 -4.59 -12.50 2.16
CA GLU A 400 -5.03 -11.18 1.70
C GLU A 400 -6.28 -10.73 2.44
N ASP A 401 -6.21 -9.62 3.18
CA ASP A 401 -7.27 -9.10 4.05
C ASP A 401 -7.86 -7.76 3.59
N ALA A 402 -7.14 -6.99 2.79
CA ALA A 402 -7.64 -5.71 2.27
C ALA A 402 -8.65 -5.90 1.13
N SER A 403 -8.44 -6.92 0.30
CA SER A 403 -9.31 -7.22 -0.84
C SER A 403 -9.53 -8.74 -1.04
N PRO A 404 -10.04 -9.45 -0.03
CA PRO A 404 -10.10 -10.90 -0.06
C PRO A 404 -10.94 -11.44 -1.24
N GLY A 405 -10.34 -12.37 -1.99
CA GLY A 405 -10.95 -13.04 -3.14
C GLY A 405 -11.05 -12.19 -4.41
N GLN A 406 -10.59 -10.94 -4.39
CA GLN A 406 -10.69 -10.06 -5.55
C GLN A 406 -9.71 -10.48 -6.68
N SER A 407 -8.54 -10.99 -6.34
CA SER A 407 -7.59 -11.47 -7.34
C SER A 407 -8.13 -12.64 -8.16
N GLN A 408 -8.80 -13.59 -7.52
CA GLN A 408 -9.46 -14.68 -8.24
C GLN A 408 -10.59 -14.17 -9.13
N LYS A 409 -11.41 -13.22 -8.64
CA LYS A 409 -12.47 -12.59 -9.45
C LYS A 409 -11.90 -11.84 -10.66
N LEU A 410 -10.82 -11.07 -10.47
CA LEU A 410 -10.15 -10.41 -11.58
C LEU A 410 -9.59 -11.42 -12.57
N TYR A 411 -8.92 -12.48 -12.07
CA TYR A 411 -8.39 -13.55 -12.91
C TYR A 411 -9.52 -14.19 -13.75
N ASP A 412 -10.64 -14.55 -13.15
CA ASP A 412 -11.75 -15.21 -13.85
C ASP A 412 -12.40 -14.30 -14.90
N ALA A 413 -12.51 -13.00 -14.61
CA ALA A 413 -13.12 -12.02 -15.50
C ALA A 413 -12.24 -11.66 -16.73
N LEU A 414 -10.91 -11.74 -16.61
CA LEU A 414 -9.98 -11.42 -17.70
C LEU A 414 -10.11 -12.44 -18.84
N ARG A 415 -10.11 -11.97 -20.09
CA ARG A 415 -10.18 -12.80 -21.30
C ARG A 415 -8.84 -12.99 -22.00
N GLY A 416 -7.89 -12.08 -21.80
CA GLY A 416 -6.56 -12.12 -22.37
C GLY A 416 -5.61 -13.06 -21.62
N PRO A 417 -4.32 -13.10 -22.03
CA PRO A 417 -3.28 -13.82 -21.28
C PRO A 417 -3.21 -13.33 -19.84
N LYS A 418 -3.16 -14.26 -18.90
CA LYS A 418 -3.20 -13.95 -17.47
C LYS A 418 -2.43 -14.97 -16.66
N HIS A 419 -1.83 -14.53 -15.56
CA HIS A 419 -1.15 -15.39 -14.60
C HIS A 419 -1.51 -14.98 -13.19
N LEU A 420 -1.80 -15.96 -12.32
CA LEU A 420 -2.02 -15.75 -10.89
C LEU A 420 -0.86 -16.33 -10.10
N MET A 421 -0.10 -15.48 -9.46
CA MET A 421 1.06 -15.83 -8.65
C MET A 421 0.65 -15.75 -7.16
N MET A 422 0.45 -16.93 -6.56
CA MET A 422 0.11 -17.05 -5.14
C MET A 422 1.35 -17.06 -4.28
N PHE A 423 1.28 -16.38 -3.13
CA PHE A 423 2.26 -16.38 -2.05
C PHE A 423 1.63 -16.98 -0.80
N THR A 424 2.22 -18.06 -0.29
CA THR A 424 1.57 -18.94 0.67
C THR A 424 2.10 -18.78 2.09
N HIS A 425 1.39 -19.40 3.06
CA HIS A 425 1.88 -19.52 4.44
C HIS A 425 3.14 -20.35 4.54
N GLU A 426 3.29 -21.40 3.72
CA GLU A 426 4.49 -22.23 3.68
C GLU A 426 5.71 -21.44 3.22
N GLU A 427 5.53 -20.48 2.32
CA GLU A 427 6.58 -19.57 1.85
C GLU A 427 6.82 -18.39 2.80
N ALA A 428 6.10 -18.32 3.92
CA ALA A 428 6.10 -17.19 4.85
C ALA A 428 5.76 -15.83 4.19
N ALA A 429 4.97 -15.83 3.11
CA ALA A 429 4.65 -14.63 2.32
C ALA A 429 3.14 -14.39 2.11
N PRO A 430 2.25 -14.77 3.05
CA PRO A 430 0.81 -14.80 2.80
C PRO A 430 0.13 -13.42 2.86
N LEU A 431 0.83 -12.37 3.28
CA LEU A 431 0.24 -11.09 3.62
C LEU A 431 -0.03 -10.19 2.40
N HIS A 432 -0.88 -9.21 2.59
CA HIS A 432 -1.15 -8.13 1.65
C HIS A 432 0.14 -7.52 1.08
N CYS A 433 0.28 -7.46 -0.23
CA CYS A 433 1.49 -7.01 -0.94
C CYS A 433 2.78 -7.70 -0.46
N GLN A 434 2.70 -8.94 0.06
CA GLN A 434 3.78 -9.74 0.61
C GLN A 434 4.58 -8.99 1.71
N ALA A 435 3.86 -8.23 2.56
CA ALA A 435 4.46 -7.60 3.74
C ALA A 435 5.28 -8.61 4.54
N ALA A 436 6.45 -8.17 5.04
CA ALA A 436 7.47 -8.98 5.68
C ALA A 436 8.23 -9.98 4.78
N SER A 437 7.86 -10.14 3.49
CA SER A 437 8.46 -11.13 2.57
C SER A 437 8.80 -10.52 1.21
N THR A 438 9.17 -9.24 1.19
CA THR A 438 9.46 -8.48 -0.04
C THR A 438 10.64 -9.05 -0.84
N ALA A 439 11.60 -9.73 -0.20
CA ALA A 439 12.69 -10.40 -0.90
C ALA A 439 12.20 -11.57 -1.78
N LEU A 440 11.28 -12.39 -1.28
CA LEU A 440 10.66 -13.45 -2.07
C LEU A 440 9.77 -12.88 -3.18
N ALA A 441 9.01 -11.81 -2.86
CA ALA A 441 8.18 -11.12 -3.84
C ALA A 441 9.03 -10.55 -4.99
N GLU A 442 10.15 -9.89 -4.68
CA GLU A 442 11.13 -9.41 -5.66
C GLU A 442 11.62 -10.55 -6.55
N ALA A 443 12.12 -11.63 -5.95
CA ALA A 443 12.67 -12.75 -6.71
C ALA A 443 11.63 -13.33 -7.68
N ARG A 444 10.44 -13.73 -7.19
CA ARG A 444 9.42 -14.38 -8.01
C ARG A 444 8.84 -13.46 -9.09
N LEU A 445 8.66 -12.16 -8.78
CA LEU A 445 8.20 -11.17 -9.75
C LEU A 445 9.18 -11.08 -10.92
N PHE A 446 10.46 -10.88 -10.62
CA PHE A 446 11.44 -10.62 -11.67
C PHE A 446 11.88 -11.89 -12.41
N ASP A 447 11.91 -13.05 -11.76
CA ASP A 447 12.14 -14.32 -12.45
C ASP A 447 11.02 -14.55 -13.48
N TRP A 448 9.77 -14.29 -13.11
CA TRP A 448 8.64 -14.38 -14.06
C TRP A 448 8.75 -13.34 -15.20
N LEU A 449 9.13 -12.10 -14.88
CA LEU A 449 9.30 -11.06 -15.91
C LEU A 449 10.42 -11.40 -16.89
N ASP A 450 11.56 -11.93 -16.41
CA ASP A 450 12.68 -12.33 -17.26
C ASP A 450 12.33 -13.46 -18.23
N GLU A 451 11.34 -14.30 -17.87
CA GLU A 451 10.81 -15.38 -18.73
C GLU A 451 9.73 -14.92 -19.72
N ASN A 452 9.04 -13.80 -19.46
CA ASN A 452 7.82 -13.43 -20.19
C ASN A 452 7.89 -12.05 -20.88
N VAL A 453 8.94 -11.23 -20.68
CA VAL A 453 9.12 -9.88 -21.24
C VAL A 453 10.42 -9.78 -22.05
#